data_cd1b435cf0c91b47a5031d4587aaa12c
#
_entry.id   cd1b435cf0c91b47a5031d4587aaa12c
#
_cell.length_a   1.000
_cell.length_b   1.000
_cell.length_c   1.000
_cell.angle_alpha   90.00
_cell.angle_beta   90.00
_cell.angle_gamma   90.00
#
_symmetry.space_group_name_H-M   'P 1'
#
loop_
_entity.id
_entity.type
_entity.pdbx_description
1 polymer ?
#
loop_
_entity_poly.entity_id
_entity_poly.type
_entity_poly.pdbx_seq_one_letter_code
_entity_poly.pdbx_strand_id
1 'polypeptide(L)'
;IACGPKGTSAVAYGEIFRTKHPNHIAFQMNDKLAPGSYSYLIIIDGVGLICTCLWRKQRGTDRFLNETIAWYQKHYPDIDMEPIKRVGGKGDFTINKNYFQDGRYYVGESGGLQDFMWGFGMRMAVWSGHLAAQDILGNCNYEAEVRKQLMPYVKTSVANRFLMNRVG
;
A
#
# COMPACT_ATOMS: atom_id res chain seq x y z
N ILE A 1 0.72 -19.30 0.31
CA ILE A 1 1.35 -18.55 -0.80
C ILE A 1 1.36 -17.08 -0.39
N ALA A 2 2.53 -16.47 -0.40
CA ALA A 2 2.76 -15.06 -0.15
C ALA A 2 3.47 -14.45 -1.38
N CYS A 3 2.94 -14.72 -2.56
CA CYS A 3 3.42 -14.12 -3.79
C CYS A 3 2.81 -12.72 -3.98
N GLY A 4 3.48 -11.87 -4.74
CA GLY A 4 2.99 -10.54 -5.07
C GLY A 4 1.66 -10.51 -5.82
N PRO A 5 1.23 -9.33 -6.25
CA PRO A 5 -0.07 -9.12 -6.87
C PRO A 5 -0.24 -9.93 -8.16
N LYS A 6 -1.45 -10.45 -8.37
CA LYS A 6 -1.83 -11.17 -9.60
C LYS A 6 -2.23 -10.20 -10.71
N GLY A 7 -2.68 -9.00 -10.35
CA GLY A 7 -3.11 -7.94 -11.25
C GLY A 7 -2.43 -6.61 -10.92
N THR A 8 -2.96 -5.52 -11.48
CA THR A 8 -2.50 -4.16 -11.16
C THR A 8 -3.72 -3.27 -11.01
N SER A 9 -4.09 -2.99 -9.77
CA SER A 9 -5.15 -2.03 -9.42
C SER A 9 -4.57 -0.67 -9.02
N ALA A 10 -3.33 -0.66 -8.52
CA ALA A 10 -2.60 0.54 -8.15
C ALA A 10 -1.11 0.40 -8.46
N VAL A 11 -0.44 1.52 -8.58
CA VAL A 11 1.02 1.61 -8.71
C VAL A 11 1.54 2.58 -7.66
N ALA A 12 2.54 2.18 -6.90
CA ALA A 12 3.33 3.07 -6.07
C ALA A 12 4.69 3.28 -6.73
N TYR A 13 5.13 4.54 -6.89
CA TYR A 13 6.40 4.86 -7.49
C TYR A 13 7.06 5.99 -6.71
N GLY A 14 8.32 5.79 -6.33
CA GLY A 14 9.00 6.68 -5.43
C GLY A 14 10.50 6.79 -5.68
N GLU A 15 11.12 7.75 -4.97
CA GLU A 15 12.55 7.97 -4.97
C GLU A 15 13.08 7.92 -3.54
N ILE A 16 14.09 7.07 -3.33
CA ILE A 16 14.85 7.00 -2.09
C ILE A 16 15.98 8.02 -2.18
N PHE A 17 16.20 8.78 -1.11
CA PHE A 17 17.24 9.80 -1.03
C PHE A 17 17.92 9.79 0.34
N ARG A 18 19.13 10.36 0.44
CA ARG A 18 19.78 10.69 1.71
C ARG A 18 19.42 12.11 2.11
N THR A 19 19.42 12.36 3.42
CA THR A 19 19.15 13.68 3.99
C THR A 19 19.79 13.82 5.36
N LYS A 20 20.08 15.05 5.77
CA LYS A 20 20.45 15.40 7.16
C LYS A 20 19.26 15.86 7.98
N HIS A 21 18.10 15.99 7.35
CA HIS A 21 16.86 16.40 8.03
C HIS A 21 16.45 15.35 9.07
N PRO A 22 15.96 15.78 10.25
CA PRO A 22 15.43 14.85 11.27
C PRO A 22 14.28 13.98 10.74
N ASN A 23 13.91 12.94 11.49
CA ASN A 23 12.81 12.08 11.17
C ASN A 23 11.53 12.90 10.90
N HIS A 24 10.91 12.65 9.78
CA HIS A 24 9.76 13.43 9.29
C HIS A 24 8.77 12.55 8.54
N ILE A 25 7.49 12.85 8.69
CA ILE A 25 6.41 12.20 7.93
C ILE A 25 5.44 13.28 7.45
N ALA A 26 5.19 13.29 6.17
CA ALA A 26 4.14 14.11 5.56
C ALA A 26 3.41 13.32 4.47
N PHE A 27 2.14 13.61 4.29
CA PHE A 27 1.38 13.07 3.17
C PHE A 27 0.48 14.14 2.55
N GLN A 28 0.15 13.94 1.29
CA GLN A 28 -0.62 14.87 0.48
C GLN A 28 -1.67 14.13 -0.34
N MET A 29 -2.93 14.55 -0.22
CA MET A 29 -4.03 14.12 -1.08
C MET A 29 -4.23 15.16 -2.17
N ASN A 30 -3.80 14.85 -3.39
CA ASN A 30 -3.88 15.76 -4.52
C ASN A 30 -3.90 14.97 -5.83
N ASP A 31 -5.00 14.99 -6.54
CA ASP A 31 -5.21 14.26 -7.80
C ASP A 31 -4.26 14.69 -8.93
N LYS A 32 -3.64 15.87 -8.84
CA LYS A 32 -2.59 16.29 -9.79
C LYS A 32 -1.29 15.51 -9.56
N LEU A 33 -0.97 15.18 -8.30
CA LEU A 33 0.26 14.47 -7.91
C LEU A 33 0.04 12.96 -7.83
N ALA A 34 -1.11 12.54 -7.33
CA ALA A 34 -1.43 11.14 -7.05
C ALA A 34 -2.89 10.84 -7.42
N PRO A 35 -3.23 10.69 -8.71
CA PRO A 35 -4.59 10.50 -9.18
C PRO A 35 -5.34 9.35 -8.50
N GLY A 36 -6.37 9.72 -7.75
CA GLY A 36 -7.24 8.81 -7.01
C GLY A 36 -6.64 8.27 -5.73
N SER A 37 -5.50 8.81 -5.23
CA SER A 37 -4.83 8.35 -4.02
C SER A 37 -4.05 9.48 -3.34
N TYR A 38 -2.86 9.20 -2.85
CA TYR A 38 -2.02 10.11 -2.08
C TYR A 38 -0.55 9.99 -2.46
N SER A 39 0.21 11.02 -2.14
CA SER A 39 1.67 10.99 -2.09
C SER A 39 2.15 11.15 -0.66
N TYR A 40 3.37 10.68 -0.39
CA TYR A 40 3.97 10.81 0.94
C TYR A 40 5.47 11.04 0.88
N LEU A 41 5.97 11.66 1.94
CA LEU A 41 7.37 11.82 2.28
C LEU A 41 7.59 11.21 3.66
N ILE A 42 8.53 10.28 3.77
CA ILE A 42 8.95 9.67 5.03
C ILE A 42 10.46 9.79 5.13
N ILE A 43 10.98 10.27 6.26
CA ILE A 43 12.39 10.32 6.58
C ILE A 43 12.60 9.59 7.89
N ILE A 44 13.50 8.61 7.89
CA ILE A 44 13.91 7.85 9.08
C ILE A 44 15.41 7.66 9.02
N ASP A 45 16.10 8.09 10.07
CA ASP A 45 17.53 7.88 10.29
C ASP A 45 18.41 8.27 9.09
N GLY A 46 18.14 9.45 8.51
CA GLY A 46 18.91 10.01 7.40
C GLY A 46 18.59 9.42 6.03
N VAL A 47 17.59 8.56 5.93
CA VAL A 47 17.08 8.02 4.67
C VAL A 47 15.64 8.46 4.47
N GLY A 48 15.37 9.08 3.32
CA GLY A 48 14.04 9.51 2.93
C GLY A 48 13.48 8.72 1.76
N LEU A 49 12.16 8.65 1.70
CA LEU A 49 11.38 8.15 0.57
C LEU A 49 10.28 9.14 0.24
N ILE A 50 10.28 9.65 -0.98
CA ILE A 50 9.12 10.31 -1.59
C ILE A 50 8.43 9.31 -2.50
N CYS A 51 7.10 9.18 -2.39
CA CYS A 51 6.34 8.24 -3.20
C CYS A 51 5.02 8.85 -3.64
N THR A 52 4.62 8.57 -4.87
CA THR A 52 3.28 8.80 -5.39
C THR A 52 2.56 7.47 -5.58
N CYS A 53 1.32 7.37 -5.09
CA CYS A 53 0.46 6.21 -5.22
C CYS A 53 -0.63 6.52 -6.25
N LEU A 54 -0.70 5.74 -7.32
CA LEU A 54 -1.58 5.98 -8.45
C LEU A 54 -2.64 4.88 -8.52
N TRP A 55 -3.91 5.23 -8.30
CA TRP A 55 -5.05 4.33 -8.49
C TRP A 55 -5.74 4.59 -9.83
N ARG A 56 -5.54 5.77 -10.38
CA ARG A 56 -5.94 6.16 -11.73
C ARG A 56 -4.71 6.64 -12.48
N LYS A 57 -4.76 6.64 -13.82
CA LYS A 57 -3.67 7.13 -14.68
C LYS A 57 -2.31 6.51 -14.37
N GLN A 58 -2.26 5.19 -14.25
CA GLN A 58 -1.05 4.44 -13.87
C GLN A 58 0.08 4.49 -14.93
N ARG A 59 -0.14 5.15 -16.06
CA ARG A 59 0.89 5.44 -17.06
C ARG A 59 1.52 6.80 -16.78
N GLY A 60 2.81 6.96 -17.12
CA GLY A 60 3.54 8.20 -16.89
C GLY A 60 3.91 8.43 -15.43
N THR A 61 4.26 7.37 -14.72
CA THR A 61 4.66 7.38 -13.30
C THR A 61 5.78 8.36 -13.00
N ASP A 62 6.77 8.49 -13.90
CA ASP A 62 7.88 9.45 -13.75
C ASP A 62 7.40 10.89 -13.67
N ARG A 63 6.41 11.27 -14.48
CA ARG A 63 5.86 12.63 -14.44
C ARG A 63 5.23 12.92 -13.08
N PHE A 64 4.37 12.01 -12.59
CA PHE A 64 3.72 12.19 -11.29
C PHE A 64 4.72 12.22 -10.15
N LEU A 65 5.75 11.37 -10.18
CA LEU A 65 6.82 11.39 -9.19
C LEU A 65 7.60 12.71 -9.23
N ASN A 66 8.00 13.19 -10.41
CA ASN A 66 8.75 14.43 -10.54
C ASN A 66 7.92 15.65 -10.06
N GLU A 67 6.62 15.70 -10.39
CA GLU A 67 5.70 16.73 -9.90
C GLU A 67 5.54 16.63 -8.36
N THR A 68 5.51 15.42 -7.82
CA THR A 68 5.44 15.17 -6.37
C THR A 68 6.72 15.65 -5.67
N ILE A 69 7.89 15.30 -6.20
CA ILE A 69 9.19 15.75 -5.65
C ILE A 69 9.25 17.28 -5.65
N ALA A 70 8.92 17.92 -6.78
CA ALA A 70 8.91 19.37 -6.88
C ALA A 70 7.95 20.03 -5.88
N TRP A 71 6.79 19.41 -5.64
CA TRP A 71 5.83 19.88 -4.65
C TRP A 71 6.39 19.81 -3.23
N TYR A 72 7.00 18.69 -2.84
CA TYR A 72 7.60 18.54 -1.51
C TYR A 72 8.80 19.47 -1.31
N GLN A 73 9.68 19.60 -2.28
CA GLN A 73 10.81 20.56 -2.24
C GLN A 73 10.35 22.01 -2.06
N LYS A 74 9.24 22.38 -2.68
CA LYS A 74 8.66 23.73 -2.52
C LYS A 74 8.08 23.96 -1.13
N HIS A 75 7.45 22.95 -0.52
CA HIS A 75 6.74 23.10 0.75
C HIS A 75 7.63 22.77 1.96
N TYR A 76 8.73 22.08 1.75
CA TYR A 76 9.72 21.69 2.76
C TYR A 76 11.13 22.01 2.23
N PRO A 77 11.46 23.32 2.05
CA PRO A 77 12.72 23.73 1.40
C PRO A 77 13.97 23.46 2.24
N ASP A 78 13.82 23.17 3.52
CA ASP A 78 14.86 22.80 4.47
C ASP A 78 15.27 21.32 4.39
N ILE A 79 14.53 20.50 3.65
CA ILE A 79 14.88 19.10 3.43
C ILE A 79 15.83 19.00 2.25
N ASP A 80 17.10 18.73 2.56
CA ASP A 80 18.09 18.36 1.56
C ASP A 80 17.80 16.94 1.04
N MET A 81 17.77 16.77 -0.27
CA MET A 81 17.44 15.49 -0.92
C MET A 81 18.56 15.10 -1.88
N GLU A 82 19.40 14.16 -1.45
CA GLU A 82 20.43 13.55 -2.30
C GLU A 82 19.87 12.23 -2.88
N PRO A 83 19.47 12.17 -4.16
CA PRO A 83 18.83 11.00 -4.73
C PRO A 83 19.74 9.76 -4.70
N ILE A 84 19.17 8.60 -4.34
CA ILE A 84 19.87 7.31 -4.37
C ILE A 84 19.35 6.45 -5.52
N LYS A 85 18.04 6.20 -5.54
CA LYS A 85 17.40 5.36 -6.56
C LYS A 85 15.88 5.52 -6.58
N ARG A 86 15.31 5.24 -7.74
CA ARG A 86 13.86 5.09 -7.89
C ARG A 86 13.42 3.66 -7.57
N VAL A 87 12.25 3.54 -6.97
CA VAL A 87 11.63 2.27 -6.56
C VAL A 87 10.17 2.27 -6.92
N GLY A 88 9.60 1.11 -7.17
CA GLY A 88 8.18 1.02 -7.47
C GLY A 88 7.62 -0.36 -7.18
N GLY A 89 6.31 -0.39 -7.01
CA GLY A 89 5.55 -1.60 -6.77
C GLY A 89 4.15 -1.50 -7.38
N LYS A 90 3.55 -2.66 -7.60
CA LYS A 90 2.17 -2.79 -8.04
C LYS A 90 1.34 -3.31 -6.88
N GLY A 91 0.12 -2.82 -6.72
CA GLY A 91 -0.87 -3.32 -5.77
C GLY A 91 -2.05 -3.95 -6.51
N ASP A 92 -2.55 -5.06 -6.00
CA ASP A 92 -3.74 -5.73 -6.52
C ASP A 92 -4.86 -5.73 -5.48
N PHE A 93 -5.90 -4.94 -5.75
CA PHE A 93 -7.07 -4.80 -4.89
C PHE A 93 -8.20 -5.73 -5.31
N THR A 94 -7.88 -7.01 -5.45
CA THR A 94 -8.85 -8.07 -5.76
C THR A 94 -9.21 -8.83 -4.49
N ILE A 95 -10.52 -8.94 -4.19
CA ILE A 95 -11.00 -9.76 -3.08
C ILE A 95 -11.08 -11.21 -3.54
N ASN A 96 -10.35 -12.09 -2.90
CA ASN A 96 -10.44 -13.52 -3.16
C ASN A 96 -11.68 -14.13 -2.48
N LYS A 97 -12.24 -15.16 -3.10
CA LYS A 97 -13.36 -15.92 -2.53
C LYS A 97 -12.89 -17.02 -1.58
N ASN A 98 -11.74 -17.60 -1.85
CA ASN A 98 -11.15 -18.72 -1.11
C ASN A 98 -9.77 -18.31 -0.60
N TYR A 99 -9.52 -18.53 0.67
CA TYR A 99 -8.25 -18.22 1.35
C TYR A 99 -7.38 -19.46 1.53
N PHE A 100 -7.99 -20.63 1.40
CA PHE A 100 -7.30 -21.94 1.37
C PHE A 100 -7.82 -22.73 0.18
N GLN A 101 -6.93 -23.14 -0.73
CA GLN A 101 -7.28 -23.88 -1.93
C GLN A 101 -6.11 -24.78 -2.35
N ASP A 102 -6.40 -26.00 -2.75
CA ASP A 102 -5.42 -26.99 -3.25
C ASP A 102 -4.22 -27.16 -2.28
N GLY A 103 -4.50 -27.25 -0.97
CA GLY A 103 -3.48 -27.37 0.06
C GLY A 103 -2.64 -26.11 0.29
N ARG A 104 -3.07 -24.94 -0.19
CA ARG A 104 -2.30 -23.68 -0.17
C ARG A 104 -3.04 -22.59 0.57
N TYR A 105 -2.35 -21.93 1.49
CA TYR A 105 -2.81 -20.73 2.18
C TYR A 105 -2.50 -19.48 1.36
N TYR A 106 -3.49 -18.63 1.15
CA TYR A 106 -3.33 -17.33 0.52
C TYR A 106 -3.36 -16.26 1.60
N VAL A 107 -2.20 -15.65 1.90
CA VAL A 107 -2.03 -14.69 2.99
C VAL A 107 -1.74 -13.28 2.47
N GLY A 108 -2.10 -12.25 3.24
CA GLY A 108 -1.87 -10.87 2.87
C GLY A 108 -2.48 -10.51 1.51
N GLU A 109 -1.76 -9.74 0.72
CA GLU A 109 -2.21 -9.26 -0.60
C GLU A 109 -2.57 -10.40 -1.57
N SER A 110 -1.84 -11.51 -1.54
CA SER A 110 -2.16 -12.68 -2.38
C SER A 110 -3.52 -13.32 -2.03
N GLY A 111 -4.00 -13.11 -0.81
CA GLY A 111 -5.35 -13.43 -0.35
C GLY A 111 -6.38 -12.31 -0.57
N GLY A 112 -5.97 -11.16 -1.11
CA GLY A 112 -6.81 -9.97 -1.17
C GLY A 112 -7.07 -9.36 0.22
N LEU A 113 -6.19 -9.66 1.18
CA LEU A 113 -6.29 -9.23 2.57
C LEU A 113 -5.44 -7.98 2.78
N GLN A 114 -6.02 -6.83 2.45
CA GLN A 114 -5.39 -5.51 2.60
C GLN A 114 -6.46 -4.43 2.77
N ASP A 115 -6.03 -3.24 3.16
CA ASP A 115 -6.89 -2.06 3.22
C ASP A 115 -7.11 -1.48 1.82
N PHE A 116 -8.35 -1.49 1.36
CA PHE A 116 -8.72 -1.00 0.02
C PHE A 116 -8.78 0.51 -0.08
N MET A 117 -8.82 1.21 1.05
CA MET A 117 -8.87 2.67 1.04
C MET A 117 -7.49 3.30 0.82
N TRP A 118 -6.48 2.79 1.55
CA TRP A 118 -5.14 3.37 1.57
C TRP A 118 -4.05 2.45 1.02
N GLY A 119 -4.33 1.16 0.80
CA GLY A 119 -3.36 0.19 0.34
C GLY A 119 -2.44 -0.37 1.44
N PHE A 120 -2.79 -0.20 2.73
CA PHE A 120 -2.00 -0.73 3.82
C PHE A 120 -2.23 -2.22 3.99
N GLY A 121 -1.17 -3.03 3.82
CA GLY A 121 -1.27 -4.48 3.83
C GLY A 121 -0.51 -5.18 4.96
N MET A 122 0.49 -4.55 5.60
CA MET A 122 1.39 -5.21 6.54
C MET A 122 0.66 -5.88 7.71
N ARG A 123 -0.27 -5.18 8.37
CA ARG A 123 -1.05 -5.75 9.48
C ARG A 123 -1.83 -6.99 9.05
N MET A 124 -2.48 -6.92 7.90
CA MET A 124 -3.27 -8.03 7.37
C MET A 124 -2.38 -9.21 6.95
N ALA A 125 -1.20 -8.93 6.40
CA ALA A 125 -0.24 -9.96 6.02
C ALA A 125 0.28 -10.72 7.25
N VAL A 126 0.69 -10.01 8.30
CA VAL A 126 1.15 -10.62 9.56
C VAL A 126 0.03 -11.41 10.23
N TRP A 127 -1.17 -10.84 10.33
CA TRP A 127 -2.30 -11.49 10.98
C TRP A 127 -2.77 -12.73 10.23
N SER A 128 -2.93 -12.66 8.91
CA SER A 128 -3.30 -13.83 8.11
C SER A 128 -2.21 -14.91 8.10
N GLY A 129 -0.92 -14.52 8.12
CA GLY A 129 0.18 -15.46 8.28
C GLY A 129 0.14 -16.18 9.63
N HIS A 130 -0.17 -15.47 10.73
CA HIS A 130 -0.37 -16.07 12.05
C HIS A 130 -1.54 -17.07 12.04
N LEU A 131 -2.70 -16.70 11.48
CA LEU A 131 -3.85 -17.60 11.40
C LEU A 131 -3.56 -18.86 10.56
N ALA A 132 -2.80 -18.72 9.47
CA ALA A 132 -2.37 -19.87 8.67
C ALA A 132 -1.45 -20.81 9.49
N ALA A 133 -0.54 -20.25 10.28
CA ALA A 133 0.30 -21.05 11.18
C ALA A 133 -0.52 -21.78 12.25
N GLN A 134 -1.54 -21.13 12.83
CA GLN A 134 -2.43 -21.76 13.80
C GLN A 134 -3.24 -22.91 13.19
N ASP A 135 -3.69 -22.77 11.95
CA ASP A 135 -4.40 -23.86 11.24
C ASP A 135 -3.48 -25.05 10.96
N ILE A 136 -2.23 -24.81 10.55
CA ILE A 136 -1.21 -25.87 10.36
C ILE A 136 -0.95 -26.63 11.66
N LEU A 137 -1.03 -25.96 12.81
CA LEU A 137 -0.89 -26.56 14.14
C LEU A 137 -2.17 -27.23 14.63
N GLY A 138 -3.26 -27.18 13.87
CA GLY A 138 -4.55 -27.78 14.24
C GLY A 138 -5.36 -26.97 15.28
N ASN A 139 -4.98 -25.72 15.55
CA ASN A 139 -5.61 -24.88 16.58
C ASN A 139 -6.84 -24.11 16.07
N CYS A 140 -7.03 -23.96 14.77
CA CYS A 140 -8.17 -23.25 14.19
C CYS A 140 -8.44 -23.72 12.76
N ASN A 141 -9.51 -23.18 12.14
CA ASN A 141 -9.75 -23.26 10.71
C ASN A 141 -9.42 -21.92 10.07
N TYR A 142 -8.40 -21.87 9.23
CA TYR A 142 -7.88 -20.65 8.60
C TYR A 142 -8.95 -19.85 7.88
N GLU A 143 -9.71 -20.51 7.02
CA GLU A 143 -10.72 -19.81 6.20
C GLU A 143 -11.84 -19.21 7.05
N ALA A 144 -12.30 -19.93 8.07
CA ALA A 144 -13.29 -19.43 9.01
C ALA A 144 -12.77 -18.23 9.81
N GLU A 145 -11.53 -18.29 10.29
CA GLU A 145 -10.94 -17.21 11.07
C GLU A 145 -10.65 -15.97 10.22
N VAL A 146 -10.18 -16.12 8.99
CA VAL A 146 -10.03 -15.00 8.03
C VAL A 146 -11.36 -14.31 7.79
N ARG A 147 -12.43 -15.07 7.53
CA ARG A 147 -13.77 -14.53 7.31
C ARG A 147 -14.31 -13.79 8.54
N LYS A 148 -14.06 -14.31 9.72
CA LYS A 148 -14.51 -13.73 10.99
C LYS A 148 -13.70 -12.51 11.40
N GLN A 149 -12.38 -12.59 11.33
CA GLN A 149 -11.49 -11.59 11.93
C GLN A 149 -11.02 -10.51 10.94
N LEU A 150 -10.73 -10.87 9.68
CA LEU A 150 -10.12 -9.94 8.72
C LEU A 150 -11.11 -9.36 7.71
N MET A 151 -12.08 -10.16 7.25
CA MET A 151 -13.02 -9.70 6.24
C MET A 151 -13.90 -8.51 6.63
N PRO A 152 -14.31 -8.30 7.89
CA PRO A 152 -14.99 -7.08 8.28
C PRO A 152 -14.18 -5.82 7.98
N TYR A 153 -12.87 -5.81 8.25
CA TYR A 153 -11.98 -4.68 7.93
C TYR A 153 -11.84 -4.46 6.44
N VAL A 154 -11.64 -5.54 5.66
CA VAL A 154 -11.57 -5.46 4.19
C VAL A 154 -12.85 -4.87 3.62
N LYS A 155 -14.02 -5.39 4.02
CA LYS A 155 -15.33 -4.89 3.55
C LYS A 155 -15.56 -3.42 3.91
N THR A 156 -15.21 -3.01 5.12
CA THR A 156 -15.30 -1.61 5.55
C THR A 156 -14.40 -0.72 4.70
N SER A 157 -13.16 -1.13 4.43
CA SER A 157 -12.24 -0.34 3.60
C SER A 157 -12.72 -0.23 2.14
N VAL A 158 -13.36 -1.27 1.60
CA VAL A 158 -14.00 -1.23 0.28
C VAL A 158 -15.16 -0.23 0.25
N ALA A 159 -16.02 -0.25 1.28
CA ALA A 159 -17.14 0.69 1.39
C ALA A 159 -16.64 2.14 1.51
N ASN A 160 -15.64 2.38 2.34
CA ASN A 160 -15.02 3.70 2.49
C ASN A 160 -14.39 4.19 1.19
N ARG A 161 -13.71 3.31 0.46
CA ARG A 161 -13.15 3.64 -0.87
C ARG A 161 -14.23 4.02 -1.87
N PHE A 162 -15.33 3.28 -1.90
CA PHE A 162 -16.46 3.57 -2.78
C PHE A 162 -17.07 4.94 -2.46
N LEU A 163 -17.25 5.28 -1.18
CA LEU A 163 -17.76 6.59 -0.75
C LEU A 163 -16.79 7.70 -1.15
N MET A 164 -15.49 7.54 -0.86
CA MET A 164 -14.47 8.53 -1.23
C MET A 164 -14.44 8.80 -2.74
N ASN A 165 -14.61 7.78 -3.58
CA ASN A 165 -14.62 7.95 -5.03
C ASN A 165 -15.88 8.67 -5.56
N ARG A 166 -16.92 8.82 -4.75
CA ARG A 166 -18.17 9.53 -5.12
C ARG A 166 -18.22 10.97 -4.61
N VAL A 167 -17.54 11.25 -3.53
CA VAL A 167 -17.58 12.58 -2.85
C VAL A 167 -16.39 13.44 -3.28
N GLY A 168 -15.30 12.87 -3.72
CA GLY A 168 -14.09 13.53 -4.25
C GLY A 168 -14.02 13.40 -5.76
#